data_c954d37546eefc7b5921b37d8ea7f00c
#
_entry.id   c954d37546eefc7b5921b37d8ea7f00c
#
_cell.length_a   1.000
_cell.length_b   1.000
_cell.length_c   1.000
_cell.angle_alpha   90.00
_cell.angle_beta   90.00
_cell.angle_gamma   90.00
#
_symmetry.space_group_name_H-M   'P 1'
#
loop_
_entity.id
_entity.type
_entity.pdbx_description
1 polymer ?
#
loop_
_entity_poly.entity_id
_entity_poly.type
_entity_poly.pdbx_seq_one_letter_code
_entity_poly.pdbx_strand_id
1 'polypeptide(L)'
;MNIFAEFLPDFMHFSKIESTNLILLLGFIMFLGTIGGRLFQKLKIPQVVGYIVIGVLIGQSGFQLLQNSVIVALEPISSIALSLIGFLIGAELKIDVIKKYGKQFVGILLFEAIVPFFVVSILVTMISYFITKDFATSISLGLILGAISSATAPAATTDVLKENRTRGPLTVTVLGIVAMDDAVALILYAISSSFASNLLGTENQNIGLQLLELLYEIGGSIIIGLLIGFVLKRFIKNVLTDEGRILSFSLGILFLCTGICSLLALDNILAAMSFGFFMANFTSSKMKNSFSLVEKFTPPIYVMFFVLVGAKLNIWNVTAFVALLALLYIVCRTIGKSIGARFGAKITKAPETVRKYLPFCLLSQAGVAIGLSIAAGQDFSSSIGPTIMLIITATTFVVQLLGPICVKYGVEKAGECGLDITEEDLMKNSYIKDVTWGNKPICSEQSSALVFETETLHSIIDSFSRNENLNYAVKNKEGFLVGFISLEHLKESLLVSELSESLMAFDIMEPIGITCSPETSIPDVYKIFADYDLEAVPIIDSNKKVVGIAEKYTLDHYLHGKIIELHQKVASLEKN
;
A
#
# COMPACT_ATOMS: atom_id res chain seq x y z
N MET A 1 27.46 33.08 -25.26
CA MET A 1 26.49 33.29 -24.16
C MET A 1 25.15 33.80 -24.65
N ASN A 2 24.88 33.83 -25.99
CA ASN A 2 23.63 34.33 -26.58
C ASN A 2 22.70 33.26 -27.15
N ILE A 3 23.09 31.98 -27.19
CA ILE A 3 22.23 30.91 -27.71
C ILE A 3 21.22 30.42 -26.64
N PHE A 4 21.54 30.56 -25.36
CA PHE A 4 20.61 30.23 -24.26
C PHE A 4 19.50 31.27 -24.04
N ALA A 5 19.73 32.53 -24.44
CA ALA A 5 18.77 33.62 -24.27
C ALA A 5 17.65 33.62 -25.35
N GLU A 6 17.88 33.03 -26.52
CA GLU A 6 16.85 32.88 -27.56
C GLU A 6 15.96 31.65 -27.34
N PHE A 7 16.42 30.63 -26.61
CA PHE A 7 15.60 29.44 -26.29
C PHE A 7 14.68 29.63 -25.07
N LEU A 8 15.02 30.57 -24.17
CA LEU A 8 14.22 30.83 -22.96
C LEU A 8 12.83 31.47 -23.22
N PRO A 9 12.61 32.38 -24.21
CA PRO A 9 11.29 32.93 -24.45
C PRO A 9 10.26 31.90 -24.92
N ASP A 10 10.67 30.97 -25.77
CA ASP A 10 9.75 29.93 -26.26
C ASP A 10 9.48 28.85 -25.19
N PHE A 11 10.42 28.58 -24.29
CA PHE A 11 10.21 27.71 -23.15
C PHE A 11 9.30 28.35 -22.07
N MET A 12 9.29 29.67 -21.94
CA MET A 12 8.37 30.42 -21.06
C MET A 12 6.97 30.56 -21.65
N HIS A 13 6.77 30.36 -22.96
CA HIS A 13 5.45 30.25 -23.59
C HIS A 13 4.75 28.91 -23.30
N PHE A 14 5.37 27.96 -22.61
CA PHE A 14 4.69 26.80 -22.00
C PHE A 14 3.59 27.20 -21.02
N SER A 15 3.55 28.45 -20.55
CA SER A 15 2.48 29.00 -19.71
C SER A 15 1.12 29.15 -20.43
N LYS A 16 1.04 28.90 -21.73
CA LYS A 16 -0.18 28.83 -22.53
C LYS A 16 -0.38 27.48 -23.21
N ILE A 17 -0.11 26.40 -22.52
CA ILE A 17 -0.68 25.10 -22.92
C ILE A 17 -2.17 25.21 -22.56
N GLU A 18 -2.92 25.83 -23.46
CA GLU A 18 -4.37 25.71 -23.52
C GLU A 18 -4.73 24.23 -23.42
N SER A 19 -5.88 23.91 -22.88
CA SER A 19 -6.45 22.56 -22.64
C SER A 19 -6.38 21.56 -23.82
N THR A 20 -5.69 21.89 -24.88
CA THR A 20 -5.65 21.25 -26.19
C THR A 20 -4.81 19.97 -26.24
N ASN A 21 -3.92 19.69 -25.29
CA ASN A 21 -3.15 18.45 -25.33
C ASN A 21 -3.10 17.72 -23.99
N LEU A 22 -4.28 17.21 -23.59
CA LEU A 22 -4.47 16.46 -22.35
C LEU A 22 -3.51 15.24 -22.25
N ILE A 23 -3.21 14.61 -23.39
CA ILE A 23 -2.30 13.45 -23.44
C ILE A 23 -0.87 13.85 -23.07
N LEU A 24 -0.39 15.00 -23.60
CA LEU A 24 0.94 15.51 -23.25
C LEU A 24 1.04 15.83 -21.76
N LEU A 25 0.00 16.45 -21.19
CA LEU A 25 -0.07 16.79 -19.77
C LEU A 25 -0.09 15.54 -18.88
N LEU A 26 -0.86 14.51 -19.25
CA LEU A 26 -0.86 13.22 -18.54
C LEU A 26 0.52 12.56 -18.58
N GLY A 27 1.16 12.54 -19.74
CA GLY A 27 2.53 12.03 -19.88
C GLY A 27 3.53 12.79 -19.00
N PHE A 28 3.41 14.13 -18.96
CA PHE A 28 4.26 14.99 -18.14
C PHE A 28 4.04 14.78 -16.64
N ILE A 29 2.78 14.71 -16.19
CA ILE A 29 2.41 14.40 -14.81
C ILE A 29 2.98 13.05 -14.36
N MET A 30 2.79 12.00 -15.17
CA MET A 30 3.29 10.66 -14.87
C MET A 30 4.82 10.62 -14.84
N PHE A 31 5.48 11.22 -15.81
CA PHE A 31 6.93 11.21 -15.92
C PHE A 31 7.60 11.95 -14.76
N LEU A 32 7.22 13.21 -14.52
CA LEU A 32 7.77 14.01 -13.43
C LEU A 32 7.38 13.44 -12.06
N GLY A 33 6.13 13.00 -11.89
CA GLY A 33 5.67 12.35 -10.67
C GLY A 33 6.52 11.14 -10.34
N THR A 34 6.76 10.25 -11.31
CA THR A 34 7.59 9.05 -11.12
C THR A 34 9.04 9.40 -10.75
N ILE A 35 9.62 10.42 -11.37
CA ILE A 35 10.96 10.91 -11.01
C ILE A 35 10.96 11.44 -9.58
N GLY A 36 9.98 12.28 -9.21
CA GLY A 36 9.83 12.83 -7.87
C GLY A 36 9.71 11.72 -6.82
N GLY A 37 8.82 10.75 -7.05
CA GLY A 37 8.66 9.60 -6.15
C GLY A 37 9.95 8.82 -5.93
N ARG A 38 10.68 8.52 -7.02
CA ARG A 38 11.98 7.82 -6.94
C ARG A 38 13.04 8.63 -6.19
N LEU A 39 13.06 9.96 -6.37
CA LEU A 39 14.00 10.84 -5.67
C LEU A 39 13.77 10.80 -4.15
N PHE A 40 12.50 10.92 -3.73
CA PHE A 40 12.13 10.87 -2.32
C PHE A 40 12.36 9.47 -1.72
N GLN A 41 12.09 8.41 -2.46
CA GLN A 41 12.39 7.04 -2.03
C GLN A 41 13.90 6.82 -1.77
N LYS A 42 14.79 7.38 -2.61
CA LYS A 42 16.24 7.35 -2.34
C LYS A 42 16.61 8.08 -1.05
N LEU A 43 15.85 9.10 -0.66
CA LEU A 43 15.99 9.81 0.61
C LEU A 43 15.32 9.07 1.79
N LYS A 44 14.84 7.84 1.57
CA LYS A 44 14.08 7.02 2.54
C LYS A 44 12.76 7.67 3.00
N ILE A 45 12.21 8.56 2.20
CA ILE A 45 10.90 9.19 2.38
C ILE A 45 9.89 8.47 1.48
N PRO A 46 8.62 8.27 1.92
CA PRO A 46 7.61 7.62 1.09
C PRO A 46 7.43 8.30 -0.27
N GLN A 47 7.23 7.52 -1.34
CA GLN A 47 7.13 8.02 -2.71
C GLN A 47 5.98 9.03 -2.89
N VAL A 48 4.88 8.83 -2.17
CA VAL A 48 3.70 9.70 -2.21
C VAL A 48 4.05 11.16 -1.89
N VAL A 49 4.99 11.40 -0.98
CA VAL A 49 5.47 12.75 -0.66
C VAL A 49 6.11 13.39 -1.90
N GLY A 50 6.91 12.63 -2.64
CA GLY A 50 7.53 13.09 -3.89
C GLY A 50 6.49 13.44 -4.95
N TYR A 51 5.43 12.63 -5.11
CA TYR A 51 4.33 12.92 -6.04
C TYR A 51 3.63 14.24 -5.70
N ILE A 52 3.29 14.44 -4.42
CA ILE A 52 2.62 15.67 -3.94
C ILE A 52 3.52 16.89 -4.14
N VAL A 53 4.80 16.80 -3.82
CA VAL A 53 5.77 17.92 -4.00
C VAL A 53 5.90 18.29 -5.47
N ILE A 54 6.02 17.31 -6.37
CA ILE A 54 6.01 17.59 -7.82
C ILE A 54 4.70 18.26 -8.22
N GLY A 55 3.55 17.78 -7.72
CA GLY A 55 2.26 18.41 -7.94
C GLY A 55 2.22 19.88 -7.54
N VAL A 56 2.70 20.20 -6.34
CA VAL A 56 2.79 21.60 -5.86
C VAL A 56 3.68 22.45 -6.75
N LEU A 57 4.84 21.91 -7.19
CA LEU A 57 5.78 22.63 -8.06
C LEU A 57 5.18 22.95 -9.42
N ILE A 58 4.45 22.02 -10.05
CA ILE A 58 3.85 22.24 -11.37
C ILE A 58 2.44 22.86 -11.32
N GLY A 59 1.82 22.86 -10.12
CA GLY A 59 0.47 23.36 -9.87
C GLY A 59 0.39 24.84 -9.57
N GLN A 60 -0.71 25.24 -8.93
CA GLN A 60 -1.07 26.63 -8.66
C GLN A 60 -0.08 27.35 -7.72
N SER A 61 0.58 26.62 -6.84
CA SER A 61 1.51 27.18 -5.86
C SER A 61 2.94 27.35 -6.39
N GLY A 62 3.31 26.64 -7.46
CA GLY A 62 4.65 26.65 -8.04
C GLY A 62 4.71 27.34 -9.40
N PHE A 63 5.17 26.62 -10.42
CA PHE A 63 5.38 27.15 -11.78
C PHE A 63 4.10 27.42 -12.59
N GLN A 64 2.92 27.06 -12.04
CA GLN A 64 1.60 27.25 -12.67
C GLN A 64 1.48 26.61 -14.08
N LEU A 65 2.20 25.52 -14.32
CA LEU A 65 2.14 24.77 -15.57
C LEU A 65 0.78 24.09 -15.75
N LEU A 66 0.13 23.69 -14.64
CA LEU A 66 -1.22 23.14 -14.63
C LEU A 66 -2.22 24.23 -14.23
N GLN A 67 -2.98 24.71 -15.21
CA GLN A 67 -4.06 25.65 -14.96
C GLN A 67 -5.23 24.97 -14.26
N ASN A 68 -6.05 25.76 -13.54
CA ASN A 68 -7.20 25.23 -12.80
C ASN A 68 -8.22 24.52 -13.71
N SER A 69 -8.42 25.02 -14.94
CA SER A 69 -9.28 24.39 -15.95
C SER A 69 -8.83 22.97 -16.31
N VAL A 70 -7.52 22.74 -16.41
CA VAL A 70 -6.93 21.43 -16.68
C VAL A 70 -7.09 20.51 -15.48
N ILE A 71 -6.84 21.01 -14.27
CA ILE A 71 -7.00 20.25 -13.02
C ILE A 71 -8.45 19.76 -12.87
N VAL A 72 -9.43 20.61 -13.17
CA VAL A 72 -10.86 20.25 -13.17
C VAL A 72 -11.17 19.23 -14.26
N ALA A 73 -10.64 19.38 -15.48
CA ALA A 73 -10.82 18.41 -16.56
C ALA A 73 -10.24 17.01 -16.22
N LEU A 74 -9.23 16.94 -15.35
CA LEU A 74 -8.61 15.70 -14.88
C LEU A 74 -9.26 15.10 -13.61
N GLU A 75 -10.31 15.73 -13.09
CA GLU A 75 -11.04 15.25 -11.90
C GLU A 75 -11.57 13.82 -12.01
N PRO A 76 -12.05 13.33 -13.19
CA PRO A 76 -12.41 11.92 -13.35
C PRO A 76 -11.28 10.94 -13.05
N ILE A 77 -10.02 11.30 -13.31
CA ILE A 77 -8.85 10.45 -12.96
C ILE A 77 -8.71 10.35 -11.45
N SER A 78 -8.93 11.45 -10.73
CA SER A 78 -8.92 11.43 -9.26
C SER A 78 -10.03 10.54 -8.70
N SER A 79 -11.22 10.57 -9.28
CA SER A 79 -12.35 9.71 -8.89
C SER A 79 -12.05 8.23 -9.14
N ILE A 80 -11.46 7.90 -10.29
CA ILE A 80 -11.00 6.55 -10.63
C ILE A 80 -9.94 6.08 -9.63
N ALA A 81 -8.95 6.93 -9.32
CA ALA A 81 -7.90 6.60 -8.36
C ALA A 81 -8.47 6.30 -6.97
N LEU A 82 -9.36 7.16 -6.48
CA LEU A 82 -10.01 6.98 -5.18
C LEU A 82 -10.86 5.71 -5.14
N SER A 83 -11.57 5.38 -6.22
CA SER A 83 -12.34 4.13 -6.32
C SER A 83 -11.44 2.89 -6.36
N LEU A 84 -10.30 2.93 -7.06
CA LEU A 84 -9.30 1.86 -7.03
C LEU A 84 -8.74 1.67 -5.61
N ILE A 85 -8.42 2.77 -4.93
CA ILE A 85 -7.95 2.75 -3.53
C ILE A 85 -9.02 2.13 -2.64
N GLY A 86 -10.26 2.60 -2.72
CA GLY A 86 -11.39 2.07 -1.96
C GLY A 86 -11.57 0.57 -2.20
N PHE A 87 -11.57 0.13 -3.46
CA PHE A 87 -11.69 -1.29 -3.82
C PHE A 87 -10.59 -2.15 -3.18
N LEU A 88 -9.34 -1.71 -3.23
CA LEU A 88 -8.20 -2.44 -2.64
C LEU A 88 -8.27 -2.45 -1.12
N ILE A 89 -8.64 -1.33 -0.46
CA ILE A 89 -8.88 -1.29 0.99
C ILE A 89 -10.00 -2.26 1.37
N GLY A 90 -11.11 -2.24 0.63
CA GLY A 90 -12.22 -3.17 0.84
C GLY A 90 -11.80 -4.63 0.73
N ALA A 91 -10.88 -4.94 -0.20
CA ALA A 91 -10.33 -6.27 -0.39
C ALA A 91 -9.48 -6.77 0.81
N GLU A 92 -8.88 -5.87 1.55
CA GLU A 92 -8.12 -6.16 2.79
C GLU A 92 -9.05 -6.46 3.98
N LEU A 93 -10.29 -5.97 3.95
CA LEU A 93 -11.26 -6.14 5.02
C LEU A 93 -11.92 -7.53 5.00
N LYS A 94 -11.26 -8.52 5.60
CA LYS A 94 -11.80 -9.88 5.72
C LYS A 94 -12.78 -9.99 6.88
N ILE A 95 -13.88 -10.73 6.68
CA ILE A 95 -14.92 -10.96 7.72
C ILE A 95 -14.30 -11.54 8.99
N ASP A 96 -13.34 -12.45 8.89
CA ASP A 96 -12.69 -13.05 10.04
C ASP A 96 -11.89 -12.00 10.85
N VAL A 97 -11.27 -11.04 10.17
CA VAL A 97 -10.58 -9.91 10.79
C VAL A 97 -11.58 -8.99 11.50
N ILE A 98 -12.71 -8.68 10.84
CA ILE A 98 -13.76 -7.86 11.44
C ILE A 98 -14.38 -8.56 12.66
N LYS A 99 -14.62 -9.88 12.60
CA LYS A 99 -15.09 -10.65 13.76
C LYS A 99 -14.09 -10.65 14.91
N LYS A 100 -12.79 -10.72 14.62
CA LYS A 100 -11.70 -10.72 15.62
C LYS A 100 -11.50 -9.35 16.26
N TYR A 101 -11.48 -8.28 15.46
CA TYR A 101 -11.07 -6.94 15.88
C TYR A 101 -12.17 -5.87 15.83
N GLY A 102 -13.39 -6.19 15.38
CA GLY A 102 -14.41 -5.19 15.12
C GLY A 102 -14.80 -4.32 16.32
N LYS A 103 -14.86 -4.90 17.53
CA LYS A 103 -15.08 -4.12 18.76
C LYS A 103 -13.93 -3.15 19.04
N GLN A 104 -12.70 -3.57 18.75
CA GLN A 104 -11.51 -2.74 18.87
C GLN A 104 -11.55 -1.59 17.86
N PHE A 105 -11.87 -1.88 16.59
CA PHE A 105 -11.95 -0.85 15.54
C PHE A 105 -12.99 0.22 15.88
N VAL A 106 -14.22 -0.19 16.18
CA VAL A 106 -15.31 0.75 16.51
C VAL A 106 -14.96 1.56 17.77
N GLY A 107 -14.41 0.93 18.79
CA GLY A 107 -14.02 1.63 20.02
C GLY A 107 -12.92 2.66 19.77
N ILE A 108 -11.88 2.30 19.03
CA ILE A 108 -10.80 3.25 18.70
C ILE A 108 -11.32 4.35 17.78
N LEU A 109 -12.10 4.00 16.74
CA LEU A 109 -12.69 4.93 15.78
C LEU A 109 -13.50 6.04 16.47
N LEU A 110 -14.37 5.67 17.42
CA LEU A 110 -15.18 6.65 18.13
C LEU A 110 -14.32 7.64 18.94
N PHE A 111 -13.33 7.16 19.67
CA PHE A 111 -12.48 8.05 20.46
C PHE A 111 -11.54 8.89 19.59
N GLU A 112 -10.99 8.32 18.52
CA GLU A 112 -10.07 9.02 17.63
C GLU A 112 -10.75 10.07 16.75
N ALA A 113 -12.07 9.95 16.52
CA ALA A 113 -12.88 10.95 15.81
C ALA A 113 -13.47 12.01 16.76
N ILE A 114 -14.02 11.59 17.90
CA ILE A 114 -14.72 12.49 18.84
C ILE A 114 -13.73 13.38 19.61
N VAL A 115 -12.58 12.86 20.02
CA VAL A 115 -11.62 13.66 20.80
C VAL A 115 -11.06 14.84 20.01
N PRO A 116 -10.54 14.68 18.78
CA PRO A 116 -10.10 15.83 17.98
C PRO A 116 -11.25 16.78 17.65
N PHE A 117 -12.46 16.26 17.39
CA PHE A 117 -13.65 17.09 17.21
C PHE A 117 -13.80 18.11 18.36
N PHE A 118 -13.84 17.65 19.60
CA PHE A 118 -14.00 18.55 20.75
C PHE A 118 -12.77 19.44 20.99
N VAL A 119 -11.56 18.90 20.87
CA VAL A 119 -10.32 19.68 21.09
C VAL A 119 -10.23 20.83 20.08
N VAL A 120 -10.45 20.54 18.80
CA VAL A 120 -10.41 21.57 17.75
C VAL A 120 -11.57 22.54 17.91
N SER A 121 -12.80 22.06 18.11
CA SER A 121 -13.97 22.94 18.27
C SER A 121 -13.78 23.93 19.41
N ILE A 122 -13.36 23.47 20.58
CA ILE A 122 -13.20 24.35 21.76
C ILE A 122 -12.09 25.36 21.54
N LEU A 123 -10.89 24.91 21.12
CA LEU A 123 -9.73 25.80 21.03
C LEU A 123 -9.83 26.77 19.85
N VAL A 124 -10.36 26.35 18.69
CA VAL A 124 -10.62 27.25 17.58
C VAL A 124 -11.68 28.28 17.94
N THR A 125 -12.80 27.86 18.55
CA THR A 125 -13.84 28.80 19.06
C THR A 125 -13.25 29.82 20.00
N MET A 126 -12.47 29.38 20.98
CA MET A 126 -11.89 30.27 21.96
C MET A 126 -10.97 31.31 21.33
N ILE A 127 -10.02 30.90 20.50
CA ILE A 127 -9.06 31.79 19.85
C ILE A 127 -9.76 32.70 18.83
N SER A 128 -10.67 32.14 18.03
CA SER A 128 -11.46 32.96 17.09
C SER A 128 -12.26 34.02 17.80
N TYR A 129 -12.92 33.69 18.91
CA TYR A 129 -13.68 34.66 19.72
C TYR A 129 -12.81 35.77 20.31
N PHE A 130 -11.59 35.46 20.77
CA PHE A 130 -10.68 36.52 21.26
C PHE A 130 -10.33 37.54 20.18
N ILE A 131 -10.27 37.11 18.91
CA ILE A 131 -9.88 37.95 17.76
C ILE A 131 -11.11 38.68 17.16
N THR A 132 -12.18 37.95 16.87
CA THR A 132 -13.35 38.47 16.15
C THR A 132 -14.39 39.14 17.05
N LYS A 133 -14.42 38.78 18.34
CA LYS A 133 -15.43 39.19 19.33
C LYS A 133 -16.87 38.82 18.97
N ASP A 134 -17.06 37.99 17.94
CA ASP A 134 -18.35 37.46 17.54
C ASP A 134 -18.46 35.98 17.95
N PHE A 135 -19.40 35.71 18.86
CA PHE A 135 -19.57 34.36 19.43
C PHE A 135 -20.17 33.40 18.41
N ALA A 136 -21.18 33.84 17.63
CA ALA A 136 -21.87 32.99 16.66
C ALA A 136 -20.92 32.52 15.56
N THR A 137 -20.15 33.44 14.95
CA THR A 137 -19.13 33.14 13.96
C THR A 137 -18.04 32.25 14.51
N SER A 138 -17.57 32.50 15.72
CA SER A 138 -16.46 31.74 16.32
C SER A 138 -16.83 30.30 16.66
N ILE A 139 -18.03 30.08 17.23
CA ILE A 139 -18.48 28.71 17.57
C ILE A 139 -18.80 27.92 16.30
N SER A 140 -19.40 28.54 15.29
CA SER A 140 -19.68 27.92 14.00
C SER A 140 -18.39 27.50 13.29
N LEU A 141 -17.37 28.37 13.26
CA LEU A 141 -16.05 28.05 12.72
C LEU A 141 -15.39 26.89 13.47
N GLY A 142 -15.43 26.90 14.81
CA GLY A 142 -14.88 25.85 15.64
C GLY A 142 -15.56 24.49 15.42
N LEU A 143 -16.89 24.45 15.37
CA LEU A 143 -17.66 23.22 15.17
C LEU A 143 -17.38 22.58 13.80
N ILE A 144 -17.40 23.38 12.72
CA ILE A 144 -17.14 22.87 11.37
C ILE A 144 -15.70 22.38 11.24
N LEU A 145 -14.70 23.16 11.68
CA LEU A 145 -13.30 22.73 11.66
C LEU A 145 -13.08 21.51 12.56
N GLY A 146 -13.76 21.44 13.70
CA GLY A 146 -13.73 20.27 14.57
C GLY A 146 -14.23 19.01 13.86
N ALA A 147 -15.38 19.09 13.19
CA ALA A 147 -15.93 17.97 12.43
C ALA A 147 -14.99 17.51 11.31
N ILE A 148 -14.45 18.45 10.52
CA ILE A 148 -13.49 18.14 9.45
C ILE A 148 -12.19 17.53 10.02
N SER A 149 -11.81 17.86 11.26
CA SER A 149 -10.58 17.35 11.89
C SER A 149 -10.60 15.84 12.18
N SER A 150 -11.76 15.22 12.23
CA SER A 150 -11.89 13.77 12.48
C SER A 150 -11.51 12.92 11.27
N ALA A 151 -11.67 13.41 10.03
CA ALA A 151 -11.33 12.64 8.82
C ALA A 151 -9.84 12.33 8.70
N THR A 152 -9.52 11.11 8.21
CA THR A 152 -8.14 10.65 7.89
C THR A 152 -8.06 10.20 6.44
N ALA A 153 -7.00 10.59 5.72
CA ALA A 153 -6.82 10.19 4.33
C ALA A 153 -6.43 8.71 4.18
N PRO A 154 -7.29 7.85 3.62
CA PRO A 154 -6.96 6.44 3.44
C PRO A 154 -5.82 6.23 2.43
N ALA A 155 -5.84 6.97 1.31
CA ALA A 155 -4.93 6.76 0.19
C ALA A 155 -3.45 6.88 0.58
N ALA A 156 -3.06 8.00 1.22
CA ALA A 156 -1.67 8.23 1.60
C ALA A 156 -1.17 7.23 2.65
N THR A 157 -2.05 6.82 3.56
CA THR A 157 -1.72 5.84 4.61
C THR A 157 -1.53 4.45 4.01
N THR A 158 -2.46 3.98 3.17
CA THR A 158 -2.40 2.65 2.54
C THR A 158 -1.23 2.51 1.58
N ASP A 159 -0.90 3.57 0.83
CA ASP A 159 0.25 3.55 -0.08
C ASP A 159 1.56 3.33 0.69
N VAL A 160 1.76 4.00 1.82
CA VAL A 160 2.92 3.80 2.69
C VAL A 160 2.96 2.38 3.29
N LEU A 161 1.81 1.86 3.72
CA LEU A 161 1.72 0.49 4.25
C LEU A 161 2.14 -0.53 3.18
N LYS A 162 1.68 -0.37 1.95
CA LYS A 162 2.03 -1.22 0.81
C LYS A 162 3.49 -1.07 0.38
N GLU A 163 3.98 0.16 0.25
CA GLU A 163 5.39 0.44 -0.07
C GLU A 163 6.34 -0.28 0.90
N ASN A 164 5.99 -0.32 2.20
CA ASN A 164 6.79 -0.96 3.23
C ASN A 164 6.40 -2.42 3.48
N ARG A 165 5.49 -3.01 2.68
CA ARG A 165 5.02 -4.41 2.80
C ARG A 165 4.68 -4.78 4.24
N THR A 166 3.82 -3.97 4.84
CA THR A 166 3.51 -4.10 6.27
C THR A 166 2.45 -5.15 6.52
N ARG A 167 2.60 -5.92 7.60
CA ARG A 167 1.62 -6.88 8.07
C ARG A 167 1.71 -7.05 9.57
N GLY A 168 0.58 -6.87 10.25
CA GLY A 168 0.51 -7.02 11.70
C GLY A 168 -0.71 -6.33 12.30
N PRO A 169 -0.85 -6.36 13.64
CA PRO A 169 -2.01 -5.81 14.33
C PRO A 169 -2.17 -4.29 14.14
N LEU A 170 -1.07 -3.53 14.04
CA LEU A 170 -1.13 -2.09 13.77
C LEU A 170 -1.64 -1.83 12.35
N THR A 171 -1.06 -2.50 11.34
CA THR A 171 -1.47 -2.39 9.94
C THR A 171 -2.96 -2.67 9.77
N VAL A 172 -3.44 -3.80 10.33
CA VAL A 172 -4.85 -4.20 10.26
C VAL A 172 -5.76 -3.19 10.96
N THR A 173 -5.33 -2.66 12.12
CA THR A 173 -6.10 -1.65 12.86
C THR A 173 -6.18 -0.34 12.11
N VAL A 174 -5.07 0.12 11.52
CA VAL A 174 -5.04 1.35 10.69
C VAL A 174 -5.99 1.22 9.51
N LEU A 175 -5.90 0.13 8.74
CA LEU A 175 -6.79 -0.10 7.59
C LEU A 175 -8.26 -0.14 7.99
N GLY A 176 -8.59 -0.83 9.11
CA GLY A 176 -9.95 -0.90 9.62
C GLY A 176 -10.52 0.44 10.08
N ILE A 177 -9.72 1.28 10.73
CA ILE A 177 -10.14 2.62 11.20
C ILE A 177 -10.32 3.56 10.02
N VAL A 178 -9.30 3.69 9.18
CA VAL A 178 -9.29 4.62 8.05
C VAL A 178 -10.39 4.30 7.03
N ALA A 179 -10.82 3.04 6.94
CA ALA A 179 -11.95 2.63 6.10
C ALA A 179 -13.32 3.13 6.60
N MET A 180 -13.44 3.48 7.88
CA MET A 180 -14.72 3.85 8.53
C MET A 180 -14.74 5.31 9.02
N ASP A 181 -13.60 5.94 9.07
CA ASP A 181 -13.35 7.26 9.65
C ASP A 181 -14.10 8.38 8.91
N ASP A 182 -14.13 8.31 7.60
CA ASP A 182 -14.81 9.27 6.74
C ASP A 182 -16.32 9.33 7.04
N ALA A 183 -16.97 8.19 7.31
CA ALA A 183 -18.39 8.15 7.67
C ALA A 183 -18.66 8.88 8.99
N VAL A 184 -17.78 8.73 9.98
CA VAL A 184 -17.92 9.45 11.26
C VAL A 184 -17.71 10.95 11.07
N ALA A 185 -16.74 11.36 10.25
CA ALA A 185 -16.50 12.75 9.92
C ALA A 185 -17.71 13.41 9.23
N LEU A 186 -18.36 12.69 8.30
CA LEU A 186 -19.59 13.15 7.63
C LEU A 186 -20.74 13.35 8.62
N ILE A 187 -20.95 12.42 9.56
CA ILE A 187 -21.97 12.55 10.62
C ILE A 187 -21.70 13.78 11.48
N LEU A 188 -20.46 13.95 11.93
CA LEU A 188 -20.08 15.10 12.76
C LEU A 188 -20.24 16.42 11.99
N TYR A 189 -19.91 16.42 10.69
CA TYR A 189 -20.09 17.60 9.84
C TYR A 189 -21.57 17.96 9.66
N ALA A 190 -22.44 17.01 9.34
CA ALA A 190 -23.87 17.24 9.16
C ALA A 190 -24.51 17.85 10.42
N ILE A 191 -24.16 17.32 11.61
CA ILE A 191 -24.64 17.87 12.88
C ILE A 191 -24.08 19.28 13.11
N SER A 192 -22.79 19.48 12.88
CA SER A 192 -22.11 20.77 13.07
C SER A 192 -22.59 21.84 12.10
N SER A 193 -22.79 21.48 10.83
CA SER A 193 -23.30 22.38 9.79
C SER A 193 -24.70 22.87 10.10
N SER A 194 -25.60 21.97 10.48
CA SER A 194 -26.95 22.34 10.91
C SER A 194 -26.96 23.28 12.11
N PHE A 195 -26.08 23.03 13.08
CA PHE A 195 -25.96 23.90 14.26
C PHE A 195 -25.41 25.29 13.89
N ALA A 196 -24.38 25.33 13.01
CA ALA A 196 -23.80 26.56 12.50
C ALA A 196 -24.80 27.39 11.66
N SER A 197 -25.60 26.74 10.82
CA SER A 197 -26.64 27.39 10.02
C SER A 197 -27.68 28.08 10.89
N ASN A 198 -28.11 27.43 11.96
CA ASN A 198 -29.06 28.04 12.91
C ASN A 198 -28.45 29.24 13.65
N LEU A 199 -27.17 29.18 14.04
CA LEU A 199 -26.49 30.25 14.75
C LEU A 199 -26.22 31.49 13.87
N LEU A 200 -25.91 31.24 12.59
CA LEU A 200 -25.59 32.31 11.62
C LEU A 200 -26.81 32.86 10.90
N GLY A 201 -28.02 32.30 11.15
CA GLY A 201 -29.26 32.73 10.50
C GLY A 201 -29.32 32.46 9.01
N THR A 202 -28.48 31.56 8.51
CA THR A 202 -28.60 30.99 7.17
C THR A 202 -29.71 29.93 7.19
N GLU A 203 -30.47 29.77 6.11
CA GLU A 203 -31.70 28.98 6.00
C GLU A 203 -31.82 27.78 6.95
N ASN A 204 -33.02 27.58 7.53
CA ASN A 204 -33.34 26.46 8.44
C ASN A 204 -33.11 25.11 7.76
N GLN A 205 -31.93 24.61 7.78
CA GLN A 205 -31.65 23.23 7.35
C GLN A 205 -32.19 22.27 8.43
N ASN A 206 -33.13 21.43 8.03
CA ASN A 206 -33.71 20.44 8.92
C ASN A 206 -32.70 19.31 9.19
N ILE A 207 -32.20 19.21 10.42
CA ILE A 207 -31.24 18.15 10.82
C ILE A 207 -31.72 16.76 10.41
N GLY A 208 -33.03 16.51 10.48
CA GLY A 208 -33.62 15.23 10.07
C GLY A 208 -33.44 14.93 8.59
N LEU A 209 -33.55 15.94 7.71
CA LEU A 209 -33.32 15.76 6.27
C LEU A 209 -31.84 15.52 5.97
N GLN A 210 -30.92 16.26 6.58
CA GLN A 210 -29.47 16.04 6.41
C GLN A 210 -29.04 14.66 6.88
N LEU A 211 -29.56 14.17 8.00
CA LEU A 211 -29.29 12.81 8.46
C LEU A 211 -29.88 11.75 7.51
N LEU A 212 -31.04 12.03 6.91
CA LEU A 212 -31.64 11.13 5.92
C LEU A 212 -30.82 11.08 4.62
N GLU A 213 -30.34 12.22 4.14
CA GLU A 213 -29.45 12.33 2.99
C GLU A 213 -28.15 11.57 3.23
N LEU A 214 -27.55 11.74 4.42
CA LEU A 214 -26.36 11.02 4.82
C LEU A 214 -26.58 9.49 4.90
N LEU A 215 -27.72 9.04 5.44
CA LEU A 215 -28.11 7.63 5.45
C LEU A 215 -28.32 7.09 4.04
N TYR A 216 -28.88 7.90 3.14
CA TYR A 216 -29.02 7.56 1.73
C TYR A 216 -27.65 7.42 1.06
N GLU A 217 -26.74 8.38 1.27
CA GLU A 217 -25.40 8.39 0.70
C GLU A 217 -24.59 7.17 1.18
N ILE A 218 -24.49 6.94 2.49
CA ILE A 218 -23.72 5.83 3.07
C ILE A 218 -24.41 4.49 2.76
N GLY A 219 -25.70 4.36 3.03
CA GLY A 219 -26.47 3.13 2.82
C GLY A 219 -26.54 2.76 1.34
N GLY A 220 -26.80 3.73 0.47
CA GLY A 220 -26.85 3.57 -0.97
C GLY A 220 -25.50 3.11 -1.53
N SER A 221 -24.40 3.73 -1.10
CA SER A 221 -23.04 3.35 -1.49
C SER A 221 -22.72 1.89 -1.15
N ILE A 222 -23.03 1.49 0.08
CA ILE A 222 -22.81 0.09 0.53
C ILE A 222 -23.65 -0.87 -0.31
N ILE A 223 -24.94 -0.58 -0.50
CA ILE A 223 -25.86 -1.44 -1.26
C ILE A 223 -25.40 -1.57 -2.71
N ILE A 224 -25.07 -0.46 -3.39
CA ILE A 224 -24.59 -0.48 -4.78
C ILE A 224 -23.29 -1.29 -4.89
N GLY A 225 -22.31 -1.06 -4.01
CA GLY A 225 -21.06 -1.80 -4.01
C GLY A 225 -21.26 -3.32 -3.84
N LEU A 226 -22.11 -3.74 -2.89
CA LEU A 226 -22.43 -5.14 -2.66
C LEU A 226 -23.19 -5.78 -3.84
N LEU A 227 -24.16 -5.06 -4.42
CA LEU A 227 -24.93 -5.51 -5.59
C LEU A 227 -24.02 -5.73 -6.80
N ILE A 228 -23.13 -4.78 -7.07
CA ILE A 228 -22.16 -4.88 -8.16
C ILE A 228 -21.21 -6.06 -7.94
N GLY A 229 -20.73 -6.26 -6.70
CA GLY A 229 -19.94 -7.43 -6.34
C GLY A 229 -20.70 -8.75 -6.59
N PHE A 230 -21.97 -8.80 -6.24
CA PHE A 230 -22.82 -9.95 -6.50
C PHE A 230 -23.01 -10.21 -8.00
N VAL A 231 -23.28 -9.19 -8.78
CA VAL A 231 -23.41 -9.26 -10.24
C VAL A 231 -22.11 -9.78 -10.86
N LEU A 232 -20.97 -9.21 -10.49
CA LEU A 232 -19.67 -9.65 -11.00
C LEU A 232 -19.39 -11.12 -10.68
N LYS A 233 -19.66 -11.56 -9.45
CA LYS A 233 -19.54 -12.97 -9.05
C LYS A 233 -20.34 -13.91 -9.97
N ARG A 234 -21.53 -13.48 -10.40
CA ARG A 234 -22.40 -14.26 -11.28
C ARG A 234 -21.86 -14.38 -12.70
N PHE A 235 -21.30 -13.29 -13.23
CA PHE A 235 -20.73 -13.25 -14.60
C PHE A 235 -19.40 -13.98 -14.71
N ILE A 236 -18.50 -13.79 -13.76
CA ILE A 236 -17.14 -14.35 -13.81
C ILE A 236 -17.13 -15.88 -13.80
N LYS A 237 -18.09 -16.52 -13.15
CA LYS A 237 -18.12 -17.99 -13.04
C LYS A 237 -18.04 -18.71 -14.39
N ASN A 238 -18.45 -18.05 -15.47
CA ASN A 238 -18.64 -18.66 -16.78
C ASN A 238 -17.69 -18.13 -17.90
N VAL A 239 -16.93 -17.05 -17.68
CA VAL A 239 -16.37 -16.28 -18.82
C VAL A 239 -14.85 -16.14 -18.81
N LEU A 240 -14.14 -16.34 -17.67
CA LEU A 240 -12.78 -15.83 -17.52
C LEU A 240 -11.73 -16.93 -17.35
N THR A 241 -10.93 -17.12 -18.38
CA THR A 241 -9.72 -17.99 -18.40
C THR A 241 -8.42 -17.21 -18.57
N ASP A 242 -8.48 -15.91 -18.97
CA ASP A 242 -7.35 -15.08 -19.31
C ASP A 242 -7.20 -13.87 -18.36
N GLU A 243 -5.98 -13.59 -17.89
CA GLU A 243 -5.69 -12.51 -16.93
C GLU A 243 -6.07 -11.13 -17.47
N GLY A 244 -5.82 -10.85 -18.76
CA GLY A 244 -6.16 -9.58 -19.37
C GLY A 244 -7.67 -9.32 -19.38
N ARG A 245 -8.48 -10.37 -19.61
CA ARG A 245 -9.95 -10.29 -19.54
C ARG A 245 -10.43 -10.08 -18.12
N ILE A 246 -9.83 -10.76 -17.13
CA ILE A 246 -10.17 -10.58 -15.71
C ILE A 246 -9.92 -9.13 -15.29
N LEU A 247 -8.77 -8.56 -15.64
CA LEU A 247 -8.44 -7.17 -15.35
C LEU A 247 -9.43 -6.20 -16.02
N SER A 248 -9.70 -6.38 -17.32
CA SER A 248 -10.62 -5.52 -18.07
C SER A 248 -12.03 -5.53 -17.49
N PHE A 249 -12.55 -6.69 -17.12
CA PHE A 249 -13.86 -6.80 -16.45
C PHE A 249 -13.87 -6.17 -15.06
N SER A 250 -12.83 -6.39 -14.26
CA SER A 250 -12.73 -5.84 -12.91
C SER A 250 -12.69 -4.31 -12.94
N LEU A 251 -11.86 -3.73 -13.82
CA LEU A 251 -11.78 -2.28 -14.01
C LEU A 251 -13.08 -1.71 -14.61
N GLY A 252 -13.63 -2.36 -15.64
CA GLY A 252 -14.87 -1.92 -16.26
C GLY A 252 -16.04 -1.85 -15.28
N ILE A 253 -16.20 -2.88 -14.45
CA ILE A 253 -17.24 -2.89 -13.41
C ILE A 253 -16.95 -1.88 -12.30
N LEU A 254 -15.69 -1.68 -11.91
CA LEU A 254 -15.32 -0.66 -10.94
C LEU A 254 -15.66 0.74 -11.46
N PHE A 255 -15.37 1.03 -12.73
CA PHE A 255 -15.71 2.32 -13.35
C PHE A 255 -17.22 2.49 -13.49
N LEU A 256 -17.97 1.44 -13.80
CA LEU A 256 -19.44 1.48 -13.77
C LEU A 256 -19.96 1.75 -12.36
N CYS A 257 -19.38 1.13 -11.33
CA CYS A 257 -19.70 1.40 -9.93
C CYS A 257 -19.53 2.88 -9.61
N THR A 258 -18.35 3.43 -9.91
CA THR A 258 -18.05 4.86 -9.71
C THR A 258 -19.00 5.77 -10.47
N GLY A 259 -19.28 5.46 -11.75
CA GLY A 259 -20.18 6.26 -12.58
C GLY A 259 -21.62 6.24 -12.06
N ILE A 260 -22.14 5.07 -11.66
CA ILE A 260 -23.50 4.96 -11.08
C ILE A 260 -23.58 5.74 -9.76
N CYS A 261 -22.58 5.62 -8.88
CA CYS A 261 -22.55 6.34 -7.62
C CYS A 261 -22.50 7.85 -7.84
N SER A 262 -21.68 8.33 -8.77
CA SER A 262 -21.64 9.75 -9.12
C SER A 262 -22.98 10.27 -9.66
N LEU A 263 -23.71 9.48 -10.47
CA LEU A 263 -25.03 9.84 -10.97
C LEU A 263 -26.09 9.90 -9.87
N LEU A 264 -25.95 9.06 -8.83
CA LEU A 264 -26.88 8.98 -7.72
C LEU A 264 -26.48 9.86 -6.53
N ALA A 265 -25.45 10.67 -6.67
CA ALA A 265 -24.87 11.47 -5.57
C ALA A 265 -24.48 10.62 -4.36
N LEU A 266 -23.89 9.45 -4.59
CA LEU A 266 -23.40 8.50 -3.57
C LEU A 266 -21.89 8.59 -3.43
N ASP A 267 -21.34 8.14 -2.30
CA ASP A 267 -19.91 8.09 -2.06
C ASP A 267 -19.21 6.99 -2.89
N ASN A 268 -18.34 7.41 -3.80
CA ASN A 268 -17.63 6.54 -4.74
C ASN A 268 -16.61 5.61 -4.04
N ILE A 269 -15.96 6.10 -2.98
CA ILE A 269 -14.92 5.35 -2.26
C ILE A 269 -15.57 4.25 -1.46
N LEU A 270 -16.63 4.58 -0.72
CA LEU A 270 -17.37 3.63 0.11
C LEU A 270 -18.03 2.53 -0.73
N ALA A 271 -18.58 2.88 -1.90
CA ALA A 271 -19.17 1.91 -2.82
C ALA A 271 -18.09 0.97 -3.40
N ALA A 272 -16.96 1.51 -3.86
CA ALA A 272 -15.84 0.71 -4.35
C ALA A 272 -15.25 -0.18 -3.24
N MET A 273 -15.16 0.33 -2.00
CA MET A 273 -14.72 -0.44 -0.84
C MET A 273 -15.67 -1.58 -0.50
N SER A 274 -16.99 -1.32 -0.54
CA SER A 274 -18.02 -2.34 -0.33
C SER A 274 -17.98 -3.42 -1.42
N PHE A 275 -17.70 -3.02 -2.66
CA PHE A 275 -17.47 -3.94 -3.77
C PHE A 275 -16.21 -4.80 -3.54
N GLY A 276 -15.08 -4.20 -3.17
CA GLY A 276 -13.85 -4.92 -2.82
C GLY A 276 -14.04 -5.90 -1.66
N PHE A 277 -14.73 -5.46 -0.61
CA PHE A 277 -15.10 -6.29 0.53
C PHE A 277 -15.93 -7.52 0.13
N PHE A 278 -16.96 -7.32 -0.72
CA PHE A 278 -17.76 -8.44 -1.22
C PHE A 278 -16.92 -9.44 -1.99
N MET A 279 -16.06 -8.95 -2.87
CA MET A 279 -15.17 -9.78 -3.70
C MET A 279 -14.19 -10.59 -2.86
N ALA A 280 -13.59 -10.00 -1.84
CA ALA A 280 -12.62 -10.67 -0.96
C ALA A 280 -13.25 -11.77 -0.10
N ASN A 281 -14.52 -11.59 0.32
CA ASN A 281 -15.16 -12.47 1.30
C ASN A 281 -16.11 -13.50 0.71
N PHE A 282 -16.74 -13.22 -0.44
CA PHE A 282 -17.81 -14.06 -0.98
C PHE A 282 -17.48 -14.71 -2.33
N THR A 283 -16.23 -14.61 -2.82
CA THR A 283 -15.83 -15.18 -4.10
C THR A 283 -14.75 -16.27 -3.97
N SER A 284 -14.51 -17.02 -5.06
CA SER A 284 -13.59 -18.16 -5.08
C SER A 284 -12.11 -17.72 -5.16
N SER A 285 -11.19 -18.63 -4.79
CA SER A 285 -9.73 -18.40 -4.83
C SER A 285 -9.20 -17.93 -6.19
N LYS A 286 -9.81 -18.38 -7.30
CA LYS A 286 -9.43 -17.94 -8.66
C LYS A 286 -9.64 -16.43 -8.87
N MET A 287 -10.58 -15.83 -8.16
CA MET A 287 -10.84 -14.38 -8.24
C MET A 287 -9.92 -13.55 -7.36
N LYS A 288 -9.21 -14.15 -6.42
CA LYS A 288 -8.17 -13.44 -5.67
C LYS A 288 -7.06 -12.95 -6.59
N ASN A 289 -6.82 -13.61 -7.71
CA ASN A 289 -5.89 -13.14 -8.73
C ASN A 289 -6.32 -11.80 -9.36
N SER A 290 -7.63 -11.50 -9.42
CA SER A 290 -8.10 -10.21 -9.92
C SER A 290 -7.64 -9.02 -9.08
N PHE A 291 -7.55 -9.19 -7.74
CA PHE A 291 -7.02 -8.14 -6.87
C PHE A 291 -5.55 -7.85 -7.16
N SER A 292 -4.74 -8.90 -7.30
CA SER A 292 -3.32 -8.75 -7.67
C SER A 292 -3.13 -8.07 -9.03
N LEU A 293 -4.00 -8.38 -10.01
CA LEU A 293 -3.96 -7.72 -11.33
C LEU A 293 -4.34 -6.24 -11.24
N VAL A 294 -5.42 -5.91 -10.50
CA VAL A 294 -5.83 -4.53 -10.27
C VAL A 294 -4.74 -3.77 -9.50
N GLU A 295 -4.15 -4.38 -8.48
CA GLU A 295 -3.07 -3.80 -7.70
C GLU A 295 -1.83 -3.48 -8.55
N LYS A 296 -1.43 -4.39 -9.45
CA LYS A 296 -0.33 -4.17 -10.42
C LYS A 296 -0.63 -3.04 -11.41
N PHE A 297 -1.89 -2.79 -11.72
CA PHE A 297 -2.32 -1.70 -12.61
C PHE A 297 -2.39 -0.33 -11.91
N THR A 298 -2.55 -0.30 -10.60
CA THR A 298 -2.84 0.91 -9.82
C THR A 298 -1.69 1.95 -9.74
N PRO A 299 -0.37 1.61 -9.72
CA PRO A 299 0.70 2.57 -9.50
C PRO A 299 0.71 3.79 -10.44
N PRO A 300 0.49 3.68 -11.77
CA PRO A 300 0.42 4.84 -12.65
C PRO A 300 -0.70 5.81 -12.28
N ILE A 301 -1.84 5.26 -11.84
CA ILE A 301 -3.02 6.03 -11.44
C ILE A 301 -2.75 6.78 -10.12
N TYR A 302 -2.03 6.14 -9.18
CA TYR A 302 -1.60 6.79 -7.93
C TYR A 302 -0.68 7.98 -8.18
N VAL A 303 0.30 7.83 -9.07
CA VAL A 303 1.18 8.94 -9.45
C VAL A 303 0.36 10.13 -9.94
N MET A 304 -0.55 9.90 -10.90
CA MET A 304 -1.41 10.96 -11.42
C MET A 304 -2.27 11.60 -10.31
N PHE A 305 -2.90 10.78 -9.47
CA PHE A 305 -3.75 11.25 -8.38
C PHE A 305 -3.01 12.16 -7.41
N PHE A 306 -1.88 11.70 -6.86
CA PHE A 306 -1.15 12.47 -5.85
C PHE A 306 -0.49 13.73 -6.43
N VAL A 307 -0.05 13.70 -7.69
CA VAL A 307 0.42 14.90 -8.38
C VAL A 307 -0.73 15.90 -8.56
N LEU A 308 -1.93 15.45 -8.94
CA LEU A 308 -3.11 16.32 -9.05
C LEU A 308 -3.55 16.88 -7.70
N VAL A 309 -3.50 16.08 -6.63
CA VAL A 309 -3.74 16.55 -5.25
C VAL A 309 -2.77 17.68 -4.90
N GLY A 310 -1.48 17.51 -5.16
CA GLY A 310 -0.48 18.55 -4.95
C GLY A 310 -0.75 19.80 -5.81
N ALA A 311 -1.12 19.63 -7.08
CA ALA A 311 -1.35 20.72 -8.02
C ALA A 311 -2.59 21.59 -7.68
N LYS A 312 -3.60 21.01 -7.03
CA LYS A 312 -4.79 21.74 -6.53
C LYS A 312 -4.47 22.72 -5.39
N LEU A 313 -3.38 22.51 -4.67
CA LEU A 313 -3.05 23.30 -3.48
C LEU A 313 -2.59 24.71 -3.85
N ASN A 314 -3.22 25.72 -3.25
CA ASN A 314 -2.86 27.13 -3.40
C ASN A 314 -2.48 27.72 -2.04
N ILE A 315 -1.18 27.91 -1.81
CA ILE A 315 -0.61 28.34 -0.51
C ILE A 315 -0.43 29.87 -0.42
N TRP A 316 -0.61 30.60 -1.50
CA TRP A 316 -0.29 32.05 -1.53
C TRP A 316 -1.38 32.95 -0.95
N ASN A 317 -2.62 32.47 -0.83
CA ASN A 317 -3.78 33.26 -0.39
C ASN A 317 -4.01 33.22 1.13
N VAL A 318 -2.98 32.89 1.92
CA VAL A 318 -3.09 32.70 3.37
C VAL A 318 -2.81 33.99 4.13
N THR A 319 -3.83 34.58 4.77
CA THR A 319 -3.66 35.73 5.69
C THR A 319 -3.07 35.31 7.04
N ALA A 320 -2.52 36.26 7.83
CA ALA A 320 -1.96 35.95 9.15
C ALA A 320 -2.99 35.30 10.10
N PHE A 321 -4.25 35.71 10.04
CA PHE A 321 -5.34 35.11 10.82
C PHE A 321 -5.60 33.66 10.41
N VAL A 322 -5.69 33.38 9.10
CA VAL A 322 -5.86 32.03 8.57
C VAL A 322 -4.65 31.16 8.91
N ALA A 323 -3.42 31.71 8.80
CA ALA A 323 -2.21 30.98 9.17
C ALA A 323 -2.18 30.58 10.65
N LEU A 324 -2.61 31.47 11.55
CA LEU A 324 -2.72 31.19 12.98
C LEU A 324 -3.72 30.07 13.24
N LEU A 325 -4.92 30.16 12.66
CA LEU A 325 -5.95 29.14 12.82
C LEU A 325 -5.55 27.80 12.16
N ALA A 326 -4.85 27.85 11.03
CA ALA A 326 -4.31 26.65 10.38
C ALA A 326 -3.26 25.95 11.27
N LEU A 327 -2.34 26.69 11.84
CA LEU A 327 -1.36 26.14 12.79
C LEU A 327 -2.05 25.53 14.02
N LEU A 328 -3.00 26.27 14.61
CA LEU A 328 -3.79 25.80 15.73
C LEU A 328 -4.54 24.52 15.38
N TYR A 329 -5.20 24.48 14.22
CA TYR A 329 -5.91 23.31 13.73
C TYR A 329 -5.00 22.08 13.62
N ILE A 330 -3.82 22.21 12.99
CA ILE A 330 -2.86 21.08 12.86
C ILE A 330 -2.46 20.56 14.25
N VAL A 331 -2.09 21.47 15.17
CA VAL A 331 -1.62 21.09 16.50
C VAL A 331 -2.75 20.42 17.30
N CYS A 332 -3.93 21.03 17.34
CA CYS A 332 -5.08 20.53 18.08
C CYS A 332 -5.58 19.19 17.52
N ARG A 333 -5.65 19.06 16.19
CA ARG A 333 -5.99 17.82 15.51
C ARG A 333 -5.00 16.71 15.83
N THR A 334 -3.71 16.98 15.72
CA THR A 334 -2.64 16.00 15.99
C THR A 334 -2.69 15.52 17.44
N ILE A 335 -2.84 16.44 18.40
CA ILE A 335 -2.97 16.13 19.82
C ILE A 335 -4.27 15.35 20.07
N GLY A 336 -5.39 15.83 19.55
CA GLY A 336 -6.71 15.21 19.72
C GLY A 336 -6.74 13.77 19.17
N LYS A 337 -6.28 13.56 17.92
CA LYS A 337 -6.19 12.21 17.33
C LYS A 337 -5.23 11.32 18.12
N SER A 338 -4.09 11.84 18.55
CA SER A 338 -3.12 11.07 19.34
C SER A 338 -3.69 10.63 20.69
N ILE A 339 -4.40 11.51 21.38
CA ILE A 339 -5.05 11.20 22.66
C ILE A 339 -6.20 10.22 22.41
N GLY A 340 -7.09 10.50 21.44
CA GLY A 340 -8.24 9.68 21.12
C GLY A 340 -7.85 8.26 20.72
N ALA A 341 -6.90 8.11 19.80
CA ALA A 341 -6.40 6.82 19.36
C ALA A 341 -5.77 6.00 20.51
N ARG A 342 -4.93 6.64 21.35
CA ARG A 342 -4.34 5.95 22.53
C ARG A 342 -5.38 5.55 23.55
N PHE A 343 -6.32 6.44 23.85
CA PHE A 343 -7.37 6.18 24.83
C PHE A 343 -8.31 5.07 24.35
N GLY A 344 -8.76 5.14 23.09
CA GLY A 344 -9.57 4.10 22.46
C GLY A 344 -8.86 2.75 22.44
N ALA A 345 -7.57 2.72 22.03
CA ALA A 345 -6.77 1.50 22.03
C ALA A 345 -6.54 0.93 23.44
N LYS A 346 -6.44 1.79 24.48
CA LYS A 346 -6.32 1.36 25.88
C LYS A 346 -7.62 0.73 26.39
N ILE A 347 -8.77 1.38 26.14
CA ILE A 347 -10.10 0.87 26.57
C ILE A 347 -10.43 -0.45 25.90
N THR A 348 -10.14 -0.57 24.61
CA THR A 348 -10.41 -1.79 23.83
C THR A 348 -9.37 -2.89 24.06
N LYS A 349 -8.38 -2.67 24.92
CA LYS A 349 -7.28 -3.60 25.22
C LYS A 349 -6.51 -4.04 23.95
N ALA A 350 -6.31 -3.10 23.03
CA ALA A 350 -5.53 -3.35 21.81
C ALA A 350 -4.08 -3.73 22.16
N PRO A 351 -3.36 -4.45 21.27
CA PRO A 351 -1.93 -4.76 21.42
C PRO A 351 -1.08 -3.51 21.71
N GLU A 352 0.05 -3.69 22.40
CA GLU A 352 0.89 -2.56 22.80
C GLU A 352 1.42 -1.75 21.60
N THR A 353 1.75 -2.44 20.51
CA THR A 353 2.17 -1.84 19.25
C THR A 353 1.10 -0.88 18.70
N VAL A 354 -0.16 -1.27 18.75
CA VAL A 354 -1.30 -0.44 18.35
C VAL A 354 -1.42 0.78 19.29
N ARG A 355 -1.43 0.56 20.62
CA ARG A 355 -1.58 1.65 21.61
C ARG A 355 -0.49 2.72 21.48
N LYS A 356 0.73 2.31 21.12
CA LYS A 356 1.89 3.20 21.06
C LYS A 356 2.04 3.90 19.71
N TYR A 357 1.81 3.20 18.61
CA TYR A 357 2.17 3.67 17.28
C TYR A 357 1.00 4.05 16.37
N LEU A 358 -0.23 3.64 16.67
CA LEU A 358 -1.43 4.04 15.94
C LEU A 358 -1.57 5.57 15.77
N PRO A 359 -1.30 6.41 16.79
CA PRO A 359 -1.41 7.86 16.65
C PRO A 359 -0.61 8.44 15.49
N PHE A 360 0.53 7.86 15.15
CA PHE A 360 1.37 8.30 14.04
C PHE A 360 0.78 7.96 12.67
N CYS A 361 -0.08 6.95 12.61
CA CYS A 361 -0.65 6.44 11.37
C CYS A 361 -1.95 7.16 10.96
N LEU A 362 -2.52 8.03 11.80
CA LEU A 362 -3.81 8.69 11.59
C LEU A 362 -3.69 10.21 11.31
N LEU A 363 -2.49 10.69 10.97
CA LEU A 363 -2.24 12.12 10.77
C LEU A 363 -2.61 12.63 9.38
N SER A 364 -2.54 11.80 8.35
CA SER A 364 -2.85 12.18 6.97
C SER A 364 -4.28 12.71 6.83
N GLN A 365 -4.48 13.73 6.01
CA GLN A 365 -5.79 14.31 5.70
C GLN A 365 -5.84 14.71 4.24
N ALA A 366 -6.93 14.42 3.51
CA ALA A 366 -7.05 14.73 2.08
C ALA A 366 -8.52 14.86 1.61
N GLY A 367 -8.95 13.97 0.73
CA GLY A 367 -10.15 14.04 -0.09
C GLY A 367 -11.41 14.48 0.65
N VAL A 368 -11.83 13.73 1.68
CA VAL A 368 -13.05 14.04 2.44
C VAL A 368 -12.96 15.38 3.16
N ALA A 369 -11.82 15.70 3.77
CA ALA A 369 -11.65 16.99 4.43
C ALA A 369 -11.73 18.17 3.45
N ILE A 370 -11.14 18.02 2.26
CA ILE A 370 -11.25 19.02 1.18
C ILE A 370 -12.71 19.11 0.70
N GLY A 371 -13.38 17.97 0.48
CA GLY A 371 -14.79 17.91 0.08
C GLY A 371 -15.69 18.62 1.08
N LEU A 372 -15.56 18.32 2.37
CA LEU A 372 -16.31 18.98 3.44
C LEU A 372 -15.98 20.47 3.55
N SER A 373 -14.74 20.87 3.28
CA SER A 373 -14.39 22.29 3.25
C SER A 373 -15.03 23.05 2.09
N ILE A 374 -15.18 22.39 0.92
CA ILE A 374 -15.89 22.95 -0.24
C ILE A 374 -17.39 23.06 0.07
N ALA A 375 -18.00 22.04 0.67
CA ALA A 375 -19.38 22.08 1.11
C ALA A 375 -19.61 23.24 2.11
N ALA A 376 -18.76 23.36 3.13
CA ALA A 376 -18.79 24.50 4.04
C ALA A 376 -18.60 25.85 3.32
N GLY A 377 -17.76 25.89 2.28
CA GLY A 377 -17.56 27.05 1.41
C GLY A 377 -18.84 27.48 0.68
N GLN A 378 -19.66 26.52 0.28
CA GLN A 378 -20.95 26.75 -0.39
C GLN A 378 -22.05 27.13 0.62
N ASP A 379 -22.22 26.33 1.69
CA ASP A 379 -23.23 26.49 2.72
C ASP A 379 -23.09 27.83 3.47
N PHE A 380 -21.85 28.27 3.70
CA PHE A 380 -21.52 29.47 4.47
C PHE A 380 -20.73 30.49 3.65
N SER A 381 -21.05 30.63 2.36
CA SER A 381 -20.31 31.46 1.38
C SER A 381 -20.19 32.93 1.80
N SER A 382 -21.20 33.48 2.48
CA SER A 382 -21.23 34.87 2.94
C SER A 382 -20.56 35.11 4.32
N SER A 383 -20.08 34.06 5.00
CA SER A 383 -19.57 34.15 6.38
C SER A 383 -18.23 33.40 6.55
N ILE A 384 -18.28 32.22 7.16
CA ILE A 384 -17.08 31.44 7.57
C ILE A 384 -16.53 30.54 6.45
N GLY A 385 -17.31 30.26 5.43
CA GLY A 385 -16.98 29.30 4.37
C GLY A 385 -15.61 29.53 3.71
N PRO A 386 -15.31 30.72 3.18
CA PRO A 386 -14.00 31.01 2.58
C PRO A 386 -12.83 30.81 3.54
N THR A 387 -13.02 31.16 4.81
CA THR A 387 -12.00 30.96 5.86
C THR A 387 -11.73 29.48 6.11
N ILE A 388 -12.78 28.63 6.19
CA ILE A 388 -12.66 27.19 6.35
C ILE A 388 -11.91 26.57 5.17
N MET A 389 -12.27 26.93 3.93
CA MET A 389 -11.60 26.44 2.73
C MET A 389 -10.10 26.75 2.74
N LEU A 390 -9.72 27.98 3.09
CA LEU A 390 -8.31 28.38 3.16
C LEU A 390 -7.56 27.64 4.27
N ILE A 391 -8.14 27.49 5.45
CA ILE A 391 -7.52 26.76 6.58
C ILE A 391 -7.31 25.30 6.17
N ILE A 392 -8.33 24.62 5.68
CA ILE A 392 -8.23 23.20 5.34
C ILE A 392 -7.26 22.98 4.16
N THR A 393 -7.28 23.83 3.14
CA THR A 393 -6.33 23.75 2.02
C THR A 393 -4.88 23.89 2.50
N ALA A 394 -4.59 24.91 3.32
CA ALA A 394 -3.25 25.14 3.86
C ALA A 394 -2.80 24.00 4.80
N THR A 395 -3.67 23.50 5.64
CA THR A 395 -3.35 22.41 6.60
C THR A 395 -3.19 21.08 5.91
N THR A 396 -4.01 20.79 4.90
CA THR A 396 -3.91 19.57 4.09
C THR A 396 -2.54 19.44 3.45
N PHE A 397 -1.98 20.53 2.92
CA PHE A 397 -0.62 20.52 2.39
C PHE A 397 0.40 20.00 3.42
N VAL A 398 0.40 20.58 4.62
CA VAL A 398 1.35 20.21 5.67
C VAL A 398 1.17 18.75 6.12
N VAL A 399 -0.07 18.34 6.38
CA VAL A 399 -0.33 16.98 6.89
C VAL A 399 -0.20 15.90 5.83
N GLN A 400 -0.36 16.23 4.54
CA GLN A 400 -0.07 15.33 3.43
C GLN A 400 1.43 15.04 3.28
N LEU A 401 2.29 16.00 3.61
CA LEU A 401 3.73 15.78 3.61
C LEU A 401 4.19 15.01 4.85
N LEU A 402 3.69 15.38 6.04
CA LEU A 402 4.12 14.80 7.32
C LEU A 402 3.47 13.43 7.59
N GLY A 403 2.21 13.24 7.18
CA GLY A 403 1.45 12.03 7.44
C GLY A 403 2.15 10.76 6.99
N PRO A 404 2.52 10.62 5.71
CA PRO A 404 3.22 9.44 5.19
C PRO A 404 4.53 9.13 5.94
N ILE A 405 5.29 10.16 6.32
CA ILE A 405 6.53 10.02 7.09
C ILE A 405 6.23 9.45 8.47
N CYS A 406 5.18 9.97 9.12
CA CYS A 406 4.74 9.48 10.43
C CYS A 406 4.20 8.05 10.37
N VAL A 407 3.44 7.69 9.34
CA VAL A 407 2.97 6.31 9.10
C VAL A 407 4.15 5.36 8.99
N LYS A 408 5.12 5.68 8.13
CA LYS A 408 6.35 4.89 7.98
C LYS A 408 7.05 4.70 9.30
N TYR A 409 7.29 5.78 10.05
CA TYR A 409 7.89 5.71 11.39
C TYR A 409 7.11 4.79 12.33
N GLY A 410 5.76 4.90 12.33
CA GLY A 410 4.89 4.10 13.18
C GLY A 410 5.03 2.60 12.90
N VAL A 411 4.96 2.19 11.64
CA VAL A 411 5.02 0.76 11.26
C VAL A 411 6.43 0.18 11.38
N GLU A 412 7.48 0.97 11.11
CA GLU A 412 8.88 0.55 11.34
C GLU A 412 9.11 0.29 12.83
N LYS A 413 8.66 1.17 13.71
CA LYS A 413 8.80 1.01 15.17
C LYS A 413 7.91 -0.10 15.73
N ALA A 414 6.78 -0.38 15.10
CA ALA A 414 5.94 -1.53 15.43
C ALA A 414 6.56 -2.87 14.99
N GLY A 415 7.58 -2.85 14.14
CA GLY A 415 8.23 -4.05 13.60
C GLY A 415 7.40 -4.80 12.56
N GLU A 416 6.45 -4.11 11.91
CA GLU A 416 5.53 -4.71 10.94
C GLU A 416 5.98 -4.58 9.48
N CYS A 417 7.06 -3.84 9.22
CA CYS A 417 7.61 -3.69 7.87
C CYS A 417 8.23 -4.98 7.35
N GLY A 418 8.04 -5.26 6.05
CA GLY A 418 8.60 -6.41 5.36
C GLY A 418 8.00 -7.76 5.79
N LEU A 419 6.80 -7.77 6.40
CA LEU A 419 6.12 -8.99 6.83
C LEU A 419 5.03 -9.46 5.84
N ASP A 420 4.64 -8.62 4.89
CA ASP A 420 3.71 -8.95 3.82
C ASP A 420 4.48 -9.31 2.54
N ILE A 421 5.18 -10.43 2.61
CA ILE A 421 6.01 -10.96 1.51
C ILE A 421 5.41 -12.28 1.07
N THR A 422 5.17 -12.41 -0.25
CA THR A 422 4.73 -13.65 -0.87
C THR A 422 5.93 -14.56 -1.20
N GLU A 423 5.67 -15.83 -1.45
CA GLU A 423 6.69 -16.78 -1.91
C GLU A 423 7.33 -16.32 -3.24
N GLU A 424 6.53 -15.78 -4.15
CA GLU A 424 6.98 -15.20 -5.42
C GLU A 424 7.93 -14.01 -5.21
N ASP A 425 7.65 -13.16 -4.21
CA ASP A 425 8.51 -12.03 -3.85
C ASP A 425 9.83 -12.49 -3.24
N LEU A 426 9.80 -13.53 -2.40
CA LEU A 426 11.02 -14.15 -1.85
C LEU A 426 11.86 -14.75 -2.96
N MET A 427 11.25 -15.51 -3.87
CA MET A 427 11.94 -16.08 -5.02
C MET A 427 12.66 -14.99 -5.84
N LYS A 428 11.96 -13.90 -6.18
CA LYS A 428 12.51 -12.81 -7.02
C LYS A 428 13.68 -12.05 -6.38
N ASN A 429 13.73 -12.01 -5.05
CA ASN A 429 14.71 -11.22 -4.32
C ASN A 429 15.79 -12.08 -3.64
N SER A 430 15.79 -13.39 -3.84
CA SER A 430 16.76 -14.32 -3.24
C SER A 430 17.69 -14.92 -4.28
N TYR A 431 18.92 -15.12 -3.85
CA TYR A 431 19.98 -15.73 -4.66
C TYR A 431 20.39 -17.06 -4.04
N ILE A 432 21.06 -17.90 -4.79
CA ILE A 432 21.53 -19.22 -4.33
C ILE A 432 22.41 -19.12 -3.08
N LYS A 433 23.23 -18.08 -2.98
CA LYS A 433 24.07 -17.83 -1.78
C LYS A 433 23.29 -17.61 -0.50
N ASP A 434 22.03 -17.15 -0.60
CA ASP A 434 21.16 -16.85 0.55
C ASP A 434 20.48 -18.11 1.09
N VAL A 435 20.50 -19.21 0.33
CA VAL A 435 19.81 -20.46 0.66
C VAL A 435 20.60 -21.23 1.72
N THR A 436 19.86 -21.66 2.74
CA THR A 436 20.41 -22.46 3.83
C THR A 436 19.64 -23.78 3.98
N TRP A 437 20.35 -24.83 4.35
CA TRP A 437 19.79 -26.12 4.70
C TRP A 437 20.29 -26.53 6.10
N GLY A 438 19.38 -26.80 7.02
CA GLY A 438 19.76 -27.10 8.41
C GLY A 438 20.66 -26.04 9.06
N ASN A 439 20.39 -24.74 8.83
CA ASN A 439 21.21 -23.59 9.27
C ASN A 439 22.61 -23.50 8.65
N LYS A 440 22.94 -24.29 7.64
CA LYS A 440 24.20 -24.18 6.89
C LYS A 440 23.93 -23.65 5.48
N PRO A 441 24.78 -22.76 4.94
CA PRO A 441 24.65 -22.33 3.56
C PRO A 441 24.90 -23.51 2.60
N ILE A 442 24.09 -23.61 1.54
CA ILE A 442 24.29 -24.64 0.51
C ILE A 442 25.56 -24.39 -0.32
N CYS A 443 26.02 -23.14 -0.36
CA CYS A 443 27.25 -22.71 -1.02
C CYS A 443 28.41 -22.72 -0.01
N SER A 444 29.10 -23.83 0.12
CA SER A 444 30.26 -23.96 1.00
C SER A 444 31.23 -25.01 0.45
N GLU A 445 32.55 -24.74 0.49
CA GLU A 445 33.57 -25.72 0.13
C GLU A 445 33.50 -27.01 1.00
N GLN A 446 32.86 -26.92 2.16
CA GLN A 446 32.59 -28.03 3.08
C GLN A 446 31.13 -28.51 3.00
N SER A 447 30.43 -28.23 1.88
CA SER A 447 29.07 -28.71 1.69
C SER A 447 29.01 -30.24 1.78
N SER A 448 28.03 -30.76 2.51
CA SER A 448 27.76 -32.19 2.61
C SER A 448 27.32 -32.84 1.30
N ALA A 449 27.00 -32.03 0.30
CA ALA A 449 26.56 -32.45 -1.02
C ALA A 449 27.71 -32.60 -2.06
N LEU A 450 28.96 -32.65 -1.58
CA LEU A 450 30.16 -32.80 -2.42
C LEU A 450 30.85 -34.13 -2.11
N VAL A 451 31.20 -34.88 -3.17
CA VAL A 451 32.00 -36.12 -3.10
C VAL A 451 33.20 -36.02 -4.03
N PHE A 452 34.27 -36.74 -3.72
CA PHE A 452 35.42 -36.82 -4.62
C PHE A 452 35.25 -37.94 -5.66
N GLU A 453 35.77 -37.73 -6.86
CA GLU A 453 35.75 -38.72 -7.96
C GLU A 453 36.31 -40.09 -7.57
N THR A 454 37.20 -40.14 -6.55
CA THR A 454 37.87 -41.33 -6.04
C THR A 454 37.17 -41.99 -4.85
N GLU A 455 36.03 -41.47 -4.41
CA GLU A 455 35.27 -42.07 -3.31
C GLU A 455 34.61 -43.37 -3.77
N THR A 456 34.60 -44.36 -2.87
CA THR A 456 33.99 -45.67 -3.15
C THR A 456 32.45 -45.58 -3.07
N LEU A 457 31.77 -46.45 -3.84
CA LEU A 457 30.31 -46.57 -3.79
C LEU A 457 29.78 -46.72 -2.36
N HIS A 458 30.47 -47.47 -1.49
CA HIS A 458 30.08 -47.61 -0.09
C HIS A 458 30.10 -46.28 0.68
N SER A 459 31.15 -45.46 0.49
CA SER A 459 31.24 -44.12 1.07
C SER A 459 30.11 -43.20 0.59
N ILE A 460 29.75 -43.30 -0.69
CA ILE A 460 28.67 -42.52 -1.31
C ILE A 460 27.31 -42.93 -0.72
N ILE A 461 27.05 -44.27 -0.57
CA ILE A 461 25.84 -44.78 0.07
C ILE A 461 25.73 -44.29 1.50
N ASP A 462 26.84 -44.31 2.24
CA ASP A 462 26.91 -43.82 3.63
C ASP A 462 26.61 -42.30 3.66
N SER A 463 27.10 -41.53 2.70
CA SER A 463 26.78 -40.09 2.53
C SER A 463 25.30 -39.86 2.28
N PHE A 464 24.66 -40.62 1.39
CA PHE A 464 23.21 -40.57 1.15
C PHE A 464 22.39 -40.97 2.37
N SER A 465 22.89 -41.91 3.19
CA SER A 465 22.17 -42.36 4.38
C SER A 465 22.28 -41.38 5.58
N ARG A 466 23.37 -40.62 5.65
CA ARG A 466 23.63 -39.68 6.76
C ARG A 466 23.13 -38.25 6.48
N ASN A 467 23.06 -37.86 5.22
CA ASN A 467 22.66 -36.55 4.79
C ASN A 467 21.30 -36.60 4.09
N GLU A 468 20.59 -35.50 4.11
CA GLU A 468 19.26 -35.36 3.46
C GLU A 468 19.35 -34.97 1.99
N ASN A 469 20.57 -34.87 1.43
CA ASN A 469 20.77 -34.53 0.02
C ASN A 469 20.37 -35.71 -0.89
N LEU A 470 19.63 -35.42 -1.95
CA LEU A 470 19.22 -36.39 -2.96
C LEU A 470 20.18 -36.45 -4.16
N ASN A 471 21.09 -35.47 -4.23
CA ASN A 471 22.07 -35.35 -5.29
C ASN A 471 23.43 -34.91 -4.73
N TYR A 472 24.50 -35.38 -5.33
CA TYR A 472 25.87 -35.05 -4.98
C TYR A 472 26.65 -34.58 -6.19
N ALA A 473 27.35 -33.45 -6.06
CA ALA A 473 28.27 -32.98 -7.08
C ALA A 473 29.63 -33.66 -6.89
N VAL A 474 30.18 -34.21 -7.96
CA VAL A 474 31.47 -34.93 -7.94
C VAL A 474 32.57 -33.96 -8.35
N LYS A 475 33.62 -33.88 -7.53
CA LYS A 475 34.78 -33.01 -7.76
C LYS A 475 36.06 -33.79 -7.86
N ASN A 476 37.02 -33.28 -8.64
CA ASN A 476 38.38 -33.82 -8.69
C ASN A 476 39.19 -33.32 -7.49
N LYS A 477 40.46 -33.76 -7.40
CA LYS A 477 41.38 -33.34 -6.31
C LYS A 477 41.66 -31.82 -6.29
N GLU A 478 41.50 -31.15 -7.41
CA GLU A 478 41.71 -29.71 -7.57
C GLU A 478 40.44 -28.90 -7.23
N GLY A 479 39.31 -29.57 -7.04
CA GLY A 479 38.01 -28.99 -6.68
C GLY A 479 37.12 -28.62 -7.87
N PHE A 480 37.50 -29.00 -9.10
CA PHE A 480 36.68 -28.78 -10.29
C PHE A 480 35.56 -29.82 -10.41
N LEU A 481 34.42 -29.40 -10.94
CA LEU A 481 33.29 -30.28 -11.22
C LEU A 481 33.64 -31.28 -12.32
N VAL A 482 33.40 -32.56 -12.08
CA VAL A 482 33.59 -33.64 -13.05
C VAL A 482 32.27 -34.37 -13.38
N GLY A 483 31.30 -34.36 -12.51
CA GLY A 483 30.00 -34.97 -12.74
C GLY A 483 29.06 -34.78 -11.55
N PHE A 484 27.94 -35.50 -11.59
CA PHE A 484 27.01 -35.53 -10.44
C PHE A 484 26.43 -36.94 -10.27
N ILE A 485 25.98 -37.26 -9.06
CA ILE A 485 25.35 -38.53 -8.71
C ILE A 485 24.00 -38.22 -8.07
N SER A 486 22.91 -38.71 -8.67
CA SER A 486 21.57 -38.66 -8.07
C SER A 486 21.27 -39.96 -7.30
N LEU A 487 20.27 -39.90 -6.42
CA LEU A 487 19.75 -41.09 -5.76
C LEU A 487 19.21 -42.13 -6.77
N GLU A 488 18.72 -41.68 -7.91
CA GLU A 488 18.22 -42.52 -8.99
C GLU A 488 19.37 -43.34 -9.65
N HIS A 489 20.47 -42.66 -10.01
CA HIS A 489 21.68 -43.29 -10.53
C HIS A 489 22.30 -44.28 -9.52
N LEU A 490 22.29 -43.91 -8.23
CA LEU A 490 22.74 -44.81 -7.18
C LEU A 490 21.89 -46.08 -7.14
N LYS A 491 20.58 -45.99 -7.26
CA LYS A 491 19.65 -47.11 -7.25
C LYS A 491 19.89 -48.04 -8.46
N GLU A 492 20.15 -47.49 -9.65
CA GLU A 492 20.50 -48.28 -10.83
C GLU A 492 21.83 -49.04 -10.63
N SER A 493 22.83 -48.38 -10.06
CA SER A 493 24.15 -48.95 -9.79
C SER A 493 24.09 -50.10 -8.78
N LEU A 494 23.16 -50.05 -7.79
CA LEU A 494 22.94 -51.12 -6.80
C LEU A 494 22.31 -52.38 -7.38
N LEU A 495 21.67 -52.31 -8.54
CA LEU A 495 21.12 -53.50 -9.21
C LEU A 495 22.21 -54.37 -9.85
N VAL A 496 23.43 -53.83 -10.02
CA VAL A 496 24.61 -54.54 -10.54
C VAL A 496 25.49 -55.00 -9.37
N SER A 497 24.98 -55.89 -8.55
CA SER A 497 25.52 -56.22 -7.22
C SER A 497 26.89 -56.92 -7.19
N GLU A 498 27.36 -57.50 -8.29
CA GLU A 498 28.63 -58.30 -8.31
C GLU A 498 29.90 -57.44 -8.34
N LEU A 499 29.82 -56.14 -8.62
CA LEU A 499 30.96 -55.22 -8.77
C LEU A 499 30.96 -54.06 -7.75
N SER A 500 30.04 -54.07 -6.80
CA SER A 500 29.78 -52.93 -5.89
C SER A 500 30.97 -52.53 -4.97
N GLU A 501 31.87 -53.43 -4.66
CA GLU A 501 33.03 -53.14 -3.81
C GLU A 501 34.17 -52.38 -4.51
N SER A 502 34.18 -52.41 -5.86
CA SER A 502 35.26 -51.80 -6.67
C SER A 502 34.87 -50.53 -7.38
N LEU A 503 33.56 -50.16 -7.36
CA LEU A 503 33.08 -48.98 -8.06
C LEU A 503 33.41 -47.69 -7.28
N MET A 504 33.89 -46.69 -8.00
CA MET A 504 34.16 -45.32 -7.52
C MET A 504 33.12 -44.34 -8.03
N ALA A 505 33.09 -43.11 -7.45
CA ALA A 505 32.23 -42.03 -7.90
C ALA A 505 32.34 -41.78 -9.40
N PHE A 506 33.56 -41.84 -9.94
CA PHE A 506 33.83 -41.67 -11.39
C PHE A 506 33.11 -42.68 -12.26
N ASP A 507 32.89 -43.90 -11.78
CA ASP A 507 32.26 -44.97 -12.57
C ASP A 507 30.74 -44.87 -12.63
N ILE A 508 30.12 -44.17 -11.66
CA ILE A 508 28.67 -44.06 -11.50
C ILE A 508 28.11 -42.66 -11.71
N MET A 509 29.00 -41.66 -11.84
CA MET A 509 28.55 -40.26 -12.07
C MET A 509 28.10 -40.05 -13.51
N GLU A 510 27.17 -39.12 -13.66
CA GLU A 510 26.85 -38.59 -14.98
C GLU A 510 27.56 -37.26 -15.25
N PRO A 511 28.02 -37.02 -16.49
CA PRO A 511 28.57 -35.73 -16.86
C PRO A 511 27.45 -34.69 -16.91
N ILE A 512 27.68 -33.51 -16.28
CA ILE A 512 26.75 -32.42 -16.35
C ILE A 512 27.43 -31.16 -16.89
N GLY A 513 26.85 -30.58 -17.94
CA GLY A 513 27.35 -29.37 -18.59
C GLY A 513 26.69 -28.09 -18.07
N ILE A 514 25.65 -28.22 -17.24
CA ILE A 514 24.83 -27.10 -16.75
C ILE A 514 25.18 -26.84 -15.28
N THR A 515 25.54 -25.60 -14.99
CA THR A 515 25.92 -25.16 -13.64
C THR A 515 25.32 -23.80 -13.35
N CYS A 516 25.20 -23.44 -12.07
CA CYS A 516 24.83 -22.10 -11.63
C CYS A 516 25.94 -21.51 -10.73
N SER A 517 25.85 -20.22 -10.43
CA SER A 517 26.75 -19.52 -9.52
C SER A 517 26.03 -19.17 -8.21
N PRO A 518 26.75 -18.88 -7.13
CA PRO A 518 26.15 -18.35 -5.91
C PRO A 518 25.33 -17.07 -6.13
N GLU A 519 25.66 -16.28 -7.15
CA GLU A 519 24.98 -15.04 -7.52
C GLU A 519 23.80 -15.27 -8.48
N THR A 520 23.51 -16.50 -8.85
CA THR A 520 22.34 -16.82 -9.71
C THR A 520 21.07 -16.63 -8.87
N SER A 521 20.06 -15.96 -9.46
CA SER A 521 18.76 -15.76 -8.80
C SER A 521 17.99 -17.09 -8.71
N ILE A 522 17.18 -17.25 -7.67
CA ILE A 522 16.34 -18.46 -7.53
C ILE A 522 15.43 -18.66 -8.74
N PRO A 523 14.72 -17.65 -9.29
CA PRO A 523 13.92 -17.82 -10.51
C PRO A 523 14.70 -18.34 -11.71
N ASP A 524 15.96 -17.91 -11.89
CA ASP A 524 16.80 -18.39 -13.01
C ASP A 524 17.16 -19.86 -12.82
N VAL A 525 17.39 -20.31 -11.60
CA VAL A 525 17.62 -21.74 -11.31
C VAL A 525 16.37 -22.57 -11.57
N TYR A 526 15.17 -22.09 -11.16
CA TYR A 526 13.92 -22.78 -11.52
C TYR A 526 13.68 -22.86 -13.03
N LYS A 527 14.11 -21.83 -13.76
CA LYS A 527 14.08 -21.86 -15.22
C LYS A 527 15.03 -22.93 -15.78
N ILE A 528 16.24 -23.06 -15.22
CA ILE A 528 17.17 -24.15 -15.60
C ILE A 528 16.53 -25.51 -15.31
N PHE A 529 15.91 -25.71 -14.14
CA PHE A 529 15.20 -26.95 -13.83
C PHE A 529 14.11 -27.26 -14.87
N ALA A 530 13.32 -26.26 -15.27
CA ALA A 530 12.23 -26.45 -16.23
C ALA A 530 12.72 -26.66 -17.66
N ASP A 531 13.73 -25.90 -18.12
CA ASP A 531 14.23 -25.93 -19.49
C ASP A 531 15.00 -27.23 -19.78
N TYR A 532 15.63 -27.84 -18.76
CA TYR A 532 16.48 -29.03 -18.93
C TYR A 532 15.96 -30.27 -18.19
N ASP A 533 14.76 -30.19 -17.61
CA ASP A 533 14.13 -31.28 -16.84
C ASP A 533 15.03 -31.83 -15.72
N LEU A 534 15.66 -30.92 -14.96
CA LEU A 534 16.59 -31.25 -13.90
C LEU A 534 15.96 -31.03 -12.51
N GLU A 535 16.31 -31.88 -11.54
CA GLU A 535 15.93 -31.72 -10.12
C GLU A 535 17.06 -31.09 -9.28
N ALA A 536 18.28 -31.01 -9.84
CA ALA A 536 19.45 -30.46 -9.18
C ALA A 536 20.44 -29.86 -10.18
N VAL A 537 21.18 -28.82 -9.75
CA VAL A 537 22.21 -28.15 -10.54
C VAL A 537 23.42 -27.86 -9.67
N PRO A 538 24.65 -28.29 -10.04
CA PRO A 538 25.86 -27.95 -9.32
C PRO A 538 26.15 -26.47 -9.30
N ILE A 539 26.67 -25.97 -8.17
CA ILE A 539 27.03 -24.58 -7.95
C ILE A 539 28.55 -24.45 -8.08
N ILE A 540 29.01 -23.56 -8.95
CA ILE A 540 30.43 -23.26 -9.15
C ILE A 540 30.76 -21.83 -8.76
N ASP A 541 31.92 -21.62 -8.16
CA ASP A 541 32.43 -20.30 -7.82
C ASP A 541 33.07 -19.57 -9.03
N SER A 542 33.58 -18.36 -8.80
CA SER A 542 34.29 -17.57 -9.80
C SER A 542 35.60 -18.24 -10.29
N ASN A 543 36.17 -19.17 -9.53
CA ASN A 543 37.35 -19.95 -9.86
C ASN A 543 37.02 -21.28 -10.55
N LYS A 544 35.74 -21.50 -10.93
CA LYS A 544 35.18 -22.72 -11.51
C LYS A 544 35.28 -23.95 -10.57
N LYS A 545 35.47 -23.74 -9.27
CA LYS A 545 35.41 -24.80 -8.27
C LYS A 545 33.98 -25.05 -7.83
N VAL A 546 33.63 -26.30 -7.60
CA VAL A 546 32.32 -26.66 -7.10
C VAL A 546 32.21 -26.36 -5.62
N VAL A 547 31.17 -25.62 -5.24
CA VAL A 547 30.91 -25.16 -3.86
C VAL A 547 29.61 -25.70 -3.27
N GLY A 548 28.83 -26.46 -4.05
CA GLY A 548 27.57 -27.03 -3.57
C GLY A 548 26.71 -27.53 -4.71
N ILE A 549 25.47 -27.84 -4.36
CA ILE A 549 24.42 -28.22 -5.31
C ILE A 549 23.12 -27.51 -4.93
N ALA A 550 22.44 -26.99 -5.94
CA ALA A 550 21.10 -26.43 -5.80
C ALA A 550 20.08 -27.52 -6.16
N GLU A 551 19.34 -28.01 -5.19
CA GLU A 551 18.26 -28.96 -5.37
C GLU A 551 16.91 -28.26 -5.28
N LYS A 552 15.98 -28.60 -6.15
CA LYS A 552 14.63 -28.05 -6.15
C LYS A 552 13.95 -28.22 -4.81
N TYR A 553 14.04 -29.40 -4.21
CA TYR A 553 13.51 -29.69 -2.86
C TYR A 553 14.08 -28.75 -1.79
N THR A 554 15.39 -28.50 -1.82
CA THR A 554 16.08 -27.61 -0.87
C THR A 554 15.62 -26.16 -1.03
N LEU A 555 15.44 -25.70 -2.28
CA LEU A 555 14.95 -24.35 -2.57
C LEU A 555 13.50 -24.17 -2.11
N ASP A 556 12.62 -25.13 -2.42
CA ASP A 556 11.22 -25.11 -1.98
C ASP A 556 11.12 -25.09 -0.46
N HIS A 557 11.90 -25.92 0.22
CA HIS A 557 11.91 -25.97 1.69
C HIS A 557 12.42 -24.68 2.31
N TYR A 558 13.46 -24.07 1.75
CA TYR A 558 13.97 -22.77 2.19
C TYR A 558 12.92 -21.66 2.08
N LEU A 559 12.26 -21.54 0.90
CA LEU A 559 11.22 -20.56 0.66
C LEU A 559 10.04 -20.74 1.61
N HIS A 560 9.58 -21.98 1.77
CA HIS A 560 8.47 -22.31 2.66
C HIS A 560 8.83 -22.04 4.14
N GLY A 561 10.05 -22.39 4.57
CA GLY A 561 10.56 -22.10 5.90
C GLY A 561 10.58 -20.60 6.21
N LYS A 562 11.02 -19.77 5.26
CA LYS A 562 11.01 -18.31 5.40
C LYS A 562 9.60 -17.75 5.53
N ILE A 563 8.64 -18.25 4.77
CA ILE A 563 7.22 -17.84 4.90
C ILE A 563 6.67 -18.20 6.28
N ILE A 564 6.97 -19.40 6.79
CA ILE A 564 6.55 -19.82 8.13
C ILE A 564 7.15 -18.89 9.20
N GLU A 565 8.45 -18.56 9.09
CA GLU A 565 9.12 -17.62 10.00
C GLU A 565 8.41 -16.26 10.05
N LEU A 566 8.06 -15.70 8.87
CA LEU A 566 7.32 -14.44 8.77
C LEU A 566 5.93 -14.54 9.42
N HIS A 567 5.20 -15.63 9.20
CA HIS A 567 3.88 -15.84 9.81
C HIS A 567 3.98 -15.98 11.35
N GLN A 568 5.00 -16.67 11.86
CA GLN A 568 5.26 -16.77 13.30
C GLN A 568 5.57 -15.42 13.91
N LYS A 569 6.35 -14.58 13.22
CA LYS A 569 6.65 -13.22 13.66
C LYS A 569 5.37 -12.36 13.74
N VAL A 570 4.50 -12.41 12.74
CA VAL A 570 3.19 -11.73 12.78
C VAL A 570 2.36 -12.22 13.97
N ALA A 571 2.26 -13.53 14.18
CA ALA A 571 1.52 -14.12 15.28
C ALA A 571 2.08 -13.71 16.66
N SER A 572 3.40 -13.49 16.78
CA SER A 572 4.02 -12.99 18.01
C SER A 572 3.65 -11.52 18.29
N LEU A 573 3.56 -10.70 17.24
CA LEU A 573 3.13 -9.29 17.36
C LEU A 573 1.65 -9.17 17.78
N GLU A 574 0.80 -10.14 17.43
CA GLU A 574 -0.60 -10.18 17.83
C GLU A 574 -0.81 -10.52 19.31
N LYS A 575 0.14 -11.26 19.92
CA LYS A 575 0.05 -11.68 21.33
C LYS A 575 0.56 -10.61 22.30
N ASN A 576 1.46 -9.75 21.87
CA ASN A 576 2.02 -8.64 22.64
C ASN A 576 1.18 -7.36 22.48
#